data_67ddbe11b433e1969dd3ec7891a841e1
#
_entry.id   67ddbe11b433e1969dd3ec7891a841e1
#
_cell.length_a   1.000
_cell.length_b   1.000
_cell.length_c   1.000
_cell.angle_alpha   90.00
_cell.angle_beta   90.00
_cell.angle_gamma   90.00
#
_symmetry.space_group_name_H-M   'P 1'
#
loop_
_entity.id
_entity.type
_entity.pdbx_description
1 polymer ?
#
loop_
_entity_poly.entity_id
_entity_poly.type
_entity_poly.pdbx_seq_one_letter_code
_entity_poly.pdbx_strand_id
1 'polypeptide(L)'
;MVVAGIALIVLALAVVVFAPRVLTRSAWTIDLPRTALVCWSVAVLLGVVGFVVGITLVVLADRPVTELFGGDDSPTHGFNVGVALLGVVAFVVAVRVRPGPEHEAVRQAMRSGAAPHREIDGTPVAVVEADHALACAVPGRSGGVLVSTGLADRLRTDELEAVVAHERAHLTQHHAAAVAVAESIERAVPWVPGARAMARSTRVLVEFAADDAAARRVGRDALRRAVLVADGSSALGAIRASRLS
;
A
#
# COMPACT_ATOMS: atom_id res chain seq x y z
N MET A 1 6.81 -7.04 -35.13
CA MET A 1 6.99 -6.26 -33.90
C MET A 1 5.72 -5.49 -33.54
N VAL A 2 5.09 -4.74 -34.45
CA VAL A 2 3.85 -3.96 -34.22
C VAL A 2 2.73 -4.80 -33.59
N VAL A 3 2.43 -5.97 -34.19
CA VAL A 3 1.37 -6.87 -33.70
C VAL A 3 1.64 -7.33 -32.26
N ALA A 4 2.88 -7.69 -31.95
CA ALA A 4 3.27 -8.09 -30.58
C ALA A 4 3.17 -6.93 -29.60
N GLY A 5 3.55 -5.71 -30.01
CA GLY A 5 3.40 -4.50 -29.19
C GLY A 5 1.94 -4.18 -28.91
N ILE A 6 1.07 -4.21 -29.93
CA ILE A 6 -0.38 -4.01 -29.74
C ILE A 6 -0.98 -5.09 -28.83
N ALA A 7 -0.60 -6.36 -29.02
CA ALA A 7 -1.08 -7.45 -28.18
C ALA A 7 -0.69 -7.25 -26.69
N LEU A 8 0.53 -6.80 -26.41
CA LEU A 8 0.98 -6.47 -25.06
C LEU A 8 0.21 -5.29 -24.46
N ILE A 9 -0.06 -4.25 -25.23
CA ILE A 9 -0.87 -3.11 -24.76
C ILE A 9 -2.29 -3.57 -24.40
N VAL A 10 -2.91 -4.35 -25.29
CA VAL A 10 -4.27 -4.88 -25.05
C VAL A 10 -4.30 -5.77 -23.81
N LEU A 11 -3.30 -6.67 -23.65
CA LEU A 11 -3.19 -7.52 -22.47
C LEU A 11 -2.99 -6.69 -21.19
N ALA A 12 -2.11 -5.68 -21.22
CA ALA A 12 -1.88 -4.79 -20.09
C ALA A 12 -3.17 -4.05 -19.69
N LEU A 13 -3.91 -3.53 -20.65
CA LEU A 13 -5.21 -2.88 -20.41
C LEU A 13 -6.24 -3.87 -19.86
N ALA A 14 -6.27 -5.11 -20.38
CA ALA A 14 -7.13 -6.16 -19.86
C ALA A 14 -6.81 -6.46 -18.39
N VAL A 15 -5.53 -6.60 -18.04
CA VAL A 15 -5.10 -6.81 -16.64
C VAL A 15 -5.57 -5.66 -15.76
N VAL A 16 -5.36 -4.39 -16.15
CA VAL A 16 -5.79 -3.22 -15.39
C VAL A 16 -7.30 -3.16 -15.19
N VAL A 17 -8.08 -3.59 -16.17
CA VAL A 17 -9.56 -3.57 -16.11
C VAL A 17 -10.13 -4.75 -15.36
N PHE A 18 -9.60 -5.96 -15.57
CA PHE A 18 -10.21 -7.19 -15.06
C PHE A 18 -9.63 -7.66 -13.71
N ALA A 19 -8.33 -7.45 -13.45
CA ALA A 19 -7.74 -7.86 -12.17
C ALA A 19 -8.45 -7.25 -10.96
N PRO A 20 -8.84 -5.95 -10.93
CA PRO A 20 -9.63 -5.40 -9.84
C PRO A 20 -10.94 -6.14 -9.62
N ARG A 21 -11.65 -6.50 -10.70
CA ARG A 21 -12.94 -7.18 -10.60
C ARG A 21 -12.83 -8.58 -10.03
N VAL A 22 -11.80 -9.31 -10.43
CA VAL A 22 -11.54 -10.66 -9.92
C VAL A 22 -11.14 -10.60 -8.46
N LEU A 23 -10.16 -9.76 -8.11
CA LEU A 23 -9.63 -9.70 -6.76
C LEU A 23 -10.62 -9.12 -5.74
N THR A 24 -11.44 -8.13 -6.12
CA THR A 24 -12.42 -7.53 -5.18
C THR A 24 -13.67 -8.38 -4.97
N ARG A 25 -13.97 -9.34 -5.83
CA ARG A 25 -15.16 -10.21 -5.74
C ARG A 25 -14.89 -11.59 -5.20
N SER A 26 -13.65 -11.96 -5.03
CA SER A 26 -13.24 -13.32 -4.64
C SER A 26 -13.18 -13.46 -3.13
N ALA A 27 -13.90 -14.42 -2.56
CA ALA A 27 -13.94 -14.66 -1.11
C ALA A 27 -12.56 -15.00 -0.53
N TRP A 28 -11.71 -15.73 -1.27
CA TRP A 28 -10.37 -16.10 -0.82
C TRP A 28 -9.47 -14.90 -0.45
N THR A 29 -9.76 -13.70 -0.97
CA THR A 29 -8.98 -12.49 -0.64
C THR A 29 -9.14 -12.08 0.82
N ILE A 30 -10.27 -12.43 1.43
CA ILE A 30 -10.51 -12.21 2.86
C ILE A 30 -9.74 -13.22 3.69
N ASP A 31 -9.65 -14.47 3.23
CA ASP A 31 -8.94 -15.56 3.93
C ASP A 31 -7.42 -15.45 3.80
N LEU A 32 -6.93 -14.94 2.65
CA LEU A 32 -5.51 -14.80 2.33
C LEU A 32 -5.16 -13.36 1.91
N PRO A 33 -5.34 -12.36 2.80
CA PRO A 33 -5.22 -10.95 2.45
C PRO A 33 -3.82 -10.57 1.97
N ARG A 34 -2.77 -11.16 2.55
CA ARG A 34 -1.39 -10.92 2.11
C ARG A 34 -1.14 -11.44 0.69
N THR A 35 -1.65 -12.62 0.38
CA THR A 35 -1.56 -13.18 -0.97
C THR A 35 -2.31 -12.31 -1.97
N ALA A 36 -3.50 -11.82 -1.60
CA ALA A 36 -4.27 -10.91 -2.43
C ALA A 36 -3.52 -9.60 -2.73
N LEU A 37 -2.85 -9.00 -1.72
CA LEU A 37 -2.02 -7.81 -1.89
C LEU A 37 -0.82 -8.08 -2.82
N VAL A 38 -0.17 -9.23 -2.70
CA VAL A 38 0.94 -9.62 -3.59
C VAL A 38 0.45 -9.82 -5.01
N CYS A 39 -0.62 -10.60 -5.22
CA CYS A 39 -1.22 -10.81 -6.54
C CYS A 39 -1.60 -9.49 -7.20
N TRP A 40 -2.15 -8.57 -6.41
CA TRP A 40 -2.50 -7.25 -6.85
C TRP A 40 -1.28 -6.43 -7.29
N SER A 41 -0.24 -6.38 -6.46
CA SER A 41 1.01 -5.66 -6.78
C SER A 41 1.67 -6.20 -8.04
N VAL A 42 1.68 -7.52 -8.20
CA VAL A 42 2.19 -8.20 -9.41
C VAL A 42 1.34 -7.84 -10.63
N ALA A 43 0.01 -7.85 -10.53
CA ALA A 43 -0.88 -7.47 -11.64
C ALA A 43 -0.63 -6.02 -12.10
N VAL A 44 -0.49 -5.08 -11.16
CA VAL A 44 -0.15 -3.68 -11.47
C VAL A 44 1.20 -3.58 -12.16
N LEU A 45 2.22 -4.26 -11.63
CA LEU A 45 3.57 -4.25 -12.20
C LEU A 45 3.56 -4.81 -13.63
N LEU A 46 2.92 -5.96 -13.85
CA LEU A 46 2.80 -6.57 -15.18
C LEU A 46 2.03 -5.67 -16.14
N GLY A 47 0.97 -5.00 -15.68
CA GLY A 47 0.23 -4.03 -16.47
C GLY A 47 1.11 -2.85 -16.92
N VAL A 48 1.86 -2.26 -15.99
CA VAL A 48 2.76 -1.13 -16.30
C VAL A 48 3.88 -1.56 -17.24
N VAL A 49 4.58 -2.66 -16.91
CA VAL A 49 5.69 -3.15 -17.74
C VAL A 49 5.20 -3.58 -19.11
N GLY A 50 4.10 -4.31 -19.21
CA GLY A 50 3.51 -4.74 -20.48
C GLY A 50 3.10 -3.54 -21.35
N PHE A 51 2.53 -2.49 -20.75
CA PHE A 51 2.16 -1.27 -21.47
C PHE A 51 3.40 -0.54 -22.00
N VAL A 52 4.42 -0.34 -21.18
CA VAL A 52 5.67 0.33 -21.59
C VAL A 52 6.38 -0.46 -22.68
N VAL A 53 6.56 -1.77 -22.51
CA VAL A 53 7.19 -2.63 -23.52
C VAL A 53 6.37 -2.65 -24.81
N GLY A 54 5.04 -2.73 -24.70
CA GLY A 54 4.15 -2.71 -25.85
C GLY A 54 4.27 -1.43 -26.68
N ILE A 55 4.25 -0.26 -26.03
CA ILE A 55 4.48 1.03 -26.71
C ILE A 55 5.87 1.05 -27.37
N THR A 56 6.91 0.64 -26.64
CA THR A 56 8.27 0.60 -27.16
C THR A 56 8.35 -0.26 -28.43
N LEU A 57 7.76 -1.45 -28.42
CA LEU A 57 7.74 -2.33 -29.58
C LEU A 57 6.99 -1.73 -30.78
N VAL A 58 5.90 -1.01 -30.54
CA VAL A 58 5.15 -0.32 -31.62
C VAL A 58 5.98 0.82 -32.20
N VAL A 59 6.59 1.62 -31.33
CA VAL A 59 7.39 2.79 -31.76
C VAL A 59 8.65 2.37 -32.52
N LEU A 60 9.28 1.26 -32.11
CA LEU A 60 10.52 0.76 -32.72
C LEU A 60 10.27 -0.16 -33.92
N ALA A 61 9.02 -0.53 -34.21
CA ALA A 61 8.69 -1.53 -35.22
C ALA A 61 9.05 -1.11 -36.66
N ASP A 62 9.07 0.18 -36.92
CA ASP A 62 9.30 0.74 -38.27
C ASP A 62 10.77 1.17 -38.50
N ARG A 63 11.68 0.88 -37.55
CA ARG A 63 13.07 1.31 -37.60
C ARG A 63 14.07 0.20 -37.31
N PRO A 64 15.15 0.08 -38.05
CA PRO A 64 16.22 -0.85 -37.77
C PRO A 64 16.93 -0.48 -36.45
N VAL A 65 17.25 -1.49 -35.62
CA VAL A 65 17.91 -1.29 -34.32
C VAL A 65 19.24 -0.53 -34.44
N THR A 66 19.88 -0.60 -35.61
CA THR A 66 21.10 0.14 -35.92
C THR A 66 20.94 1.66 -35.90
N GLU A 67 19.74 2.19 -36.18
CA GLU A 67 19.44 3.62 -36.09
C GLU A 67 19.23 4.11 -34.67
N LEU A 68 18.96 3.21 -33.72
CA LEU A 68 18.81 3.54 -32.29
C LEU A 68 20.13 3.94 -31.61
N PHE A 69 21.25 3.41 -32.11
CA PHE A 69 22.60 3.61 -31.55
C PHE A 69 23.54 4.33 -32.54
N GLY A 70 23.11 4.52 -33.76
CA GLY A 70 23.87 5.23 -34.80
C GLY A 70 23.28 6.63 -35.04
N GLY A 71 24.06 7.63 -34.71
CA GLY A 71 23.76 9.03 -34.63
C GLY A 71 23.12 9.68 -35.88
N ASP A 72 21.84 9.44 -36.06
CA ASP A 72 21.02 10.30 -36.93
C ASP A 72 20.20 11.22 -36.03
N ASP A 73 20.49 12.51 -36.09
CA ASP A 73 19.93 13.61 -35.28
C ASP A 73 18.44 13.87 -35.52
N SER A 74 17.65 12.84 -35.74
CA SER A 74 16.21 12.96 -35.90
C SER A 74 15.54 13.33 -34.56
N PRO A 75 14.93 14.53 -34.45
CA PRO A 75 14.33 15.01 -33.19
C PRO A 75 13.21 14.11 -32.64
N THR A 76 12.69 13.18 -33.45
CA THR A 76 11.61 12.27 -33.08
C THR A 76 12.07 11.14 -32.13
N HIS A 77 13.36 10.76 -32.12
CA HIS A 77 13.88 9.72 -31.23
C HIS A 77 13.96 10.18 -29.77
N GLY A 78 14.51 11.36 -29.53
CA GLY A 78 14.56 11.95 -28.21
C GLY A 78 13.18 12.19 -27.62
N PHE A 79 12.20 12.53 -28.47
CA PHE A 79 10.83 12.74 -28.03
C PHE A 79 10.16 11.47 -27.51
N ASN A 80 10.28 10.33 -28.22
CA ASN A 80 9.61 9.08 -27.84
C ASN A 80 10.21 8.45 -26.59
N VAL A 81 11.53 8.43 -26.45
CA VAL A 81 12.22 7.98 -25.21
C VAL A 81 11.91 8.94 -24.06
N GLY A 82 11.86 10.24 -24.34
CA GLY A 82 11.50 11.26 -23.37
C GLY A 82 10.07 11.10 -22.84
N VAL A 83 9.10 10.81 -23.71
CA VAL A 83 7.70 10.57 -23.29
C VAL A 83 7.56 9.30 -22.45
N ALA A 84 8.26 8.20 -22.80
CA ALA A 84 8.25 6.98 -22.02
C ALA A 84 8.90 7.19 -20.63
N LEU A 85 10.06 7.85 -20.56
CA LEU A 85 10.73 8.24 -19.33
C LEU A 85 9.88 9.20 -18.49
N LEU A 86 9.25 10.18 -19.12
CA LEU A 86 8.35 11.12 -18.46
C LEU A 86 7.14 10.40 -17.85
N GLY A 87 6.58 9.41 -18.53
CA GLY A 87 5.51 8.55 -18.02
C GLY A 87 5.93 7.75 -16.79
N VAL A 88 7.12 7.15 -16.82
CA VAL A 88 7.69 6.43 -15.68
C VAL A 88 7.98 7.39 -14.52
N VAL A 89 8.59 8.55 -14.79
CA VAL A 89 8.87 9.56 -13.76
C VAL A 89 7.57 10.11 -13.18
N ALA A 90 6.57 10.40 -13.99
CA ALA A 90 5.26 10.87 -13.55
C ALA A 90 4.57 9.81 -12.67
N PHE A 91 4.66 8.52 -13.04
CA PHE A 91 4.16 7.42 -12.22
C PHE A 91 4.90 7.32 -10.89
N VAL A 92 6.25 7.33 -10.89
CA VAL A 92 7.06 7.30 -9.68
C VAL A 92 6.78 8.49 -8.77
N VAL A 93 6.62 9.69 -9.34
CA VAL A 93 6.27 10.91 -8.59
C VAL A 93 4.85 10.84 -8.04
N ALA A 94 3.90 10.30 -8.81
CA ALA A 94 2.52 10.11 -8.36
C ALA A 94 2.39 9.10 -7.23
N VAL A 95 3.24 8.07 -7.22
CA VAL A 95 3.29 7.01 -6.19
C VAL A 95 4.04 7.46 -4.93
N ARG A 96 4.69 8.62 -4.91
CA ARG A 96 5.34 9.11 -3.69
C ARG A 96 4.34 9.21 -2.55
N VAL A 97 4.56 8.35 -1.55
CA VAL A 97 3.84 8.39 -0.27
C VAL A 97 4.13 9.76 0.36
N ARG A 98 3.16 10.66 0.31
CA ARG A 98 3.20 11.91 1.08
C ARG A 98 2.62 11.58 2.45
N PRO A 99 3.43 11.61 3.51
CA PRO A 99 2.88 11.50 4.85
C PRO A 99 1.91 12.67 5.08
N GLY A 100 0.73 12.37 5.60
CA GLY A 100 -0.20 13.43 6.00
C GLY A 100 0.40 14.33 7.07
N PRO A 101 -0.14 15.54 7.28
CA PRO A 101 0.37 16.49 8.28
C PRO A 101 0.37 15.88 9.70
N GLU A 102 -0.57 15.00 9.99
CA GLU A 102 -0.64 14.26 11.25
C GLU A 102 0.58 13.34 11.45
N HIS A 103 1.01 12.64 10.41
CA HIS A 103 2.20 11.79 10.46
C HIS A 103 3.50 12.59 10.64
N GLU A 104 3.54 13.83 10.16
CA GLU A 104 4.71 14.70 10.33
C GLU A 104 4.79 15.20 11.76
N ALA A 105 3.68 15.63 12.36
CA ALA A 105 3.62 16.05 13.76
C ALA A 105 4.00 14.89 14.70
N VAL A 106 3.47 13.69 14.44
CA VAL A 106 3.82 12.46 15.17
C VAL A 106 5.31 12.13 15.04
N ARG A 107 5.86 12.21 13.83
CA ARG A 107 7.29 11.97 13.58
C ARG A 107 8.17 12.99 14.28
N GLN A 108 7.75 14.24 14.34
CA GLN A 108 8.45 15.29 15.06
C GLN A 108 8.41 15.05 16.58
N ALA A 109 7.27 14.66 17.14
CA ALA A 109 7.14 14.28 18.54
C ALA A 109 8.06 13.09 18.91
N MET A 110 8.16 12.09 18.06
CA MET A 110 9.11 10.96 18.26
C MET A 110 10.58 11.39 18.18
N ARG A 111 10.94 12.30 17.26
CA ARG A 111 12.31 12.78 17.11
C ARG A 111 12.77 13.71 18.23
N SER A 112 11.86 14.50 18.77
CA SER A 112 12.17 15.46 19.85
C SER A 112 12.46 14.79 21.20
N GLY A 113 12.21 13.47 21.32
CA GLY A 113 12.34 12.74 22.59
C GLY A 113 11.34 13.22 23.66
N ALA A 114 10.38 14.06 23.29
CA ALA A 114 9.41 14.65 24.21
C ALA A 114 8.38 13.63 24.74
N ALA A 115 8.18 12.51 24.02
CA ALA A 115 7.32 11.44 24.45
C ALA A 115 8.11 10.35 25.20
N PRO A 116 7.62 9.83 26.33
CA PRO A 116 8.24 8.70 26.99
C PRO A 116 8.26 7.50 26.03
N HIS A 117 9.46 6.96 25.82
CA HIS A 117 9.67 5.79 24.97
C HIS A 117 9.64 4.54 25.81
N ARG A 118 8.78 3.61 25.45
CA ARG A 118 8.73 2.25 26.00
C ARG A 118 9.01 1.26 24.89
N GLU A 119 9.71 0.21 25.18
CA GLU A 119 9.87 -0.91 24.26
C GLU A 119 8.83 -1.99 24.57
N ILE A 120 8.05 -2.37 23.59
CA ILE A 120 7.09 -3.46 23.66
C ILE A 120 7.44 -4.44 22.55
N ASP A 121 7.83 -5.65 22.95
CA ASP A 121 8.20 -6.74 22.04
C ASP A 121 9.21 -6.33 20.96
N GLY A 122 10.29 -5.62 21.36
CA GLY A 122 11.34 -5.14 20.48
C GLY A 122 10.89 -3.99 19.55
N THR A 123 9.74 -3.38 19.82
CA THR A 123 9.20 -2.25 19.03
C THR A 123 9.23 -0.99 19.90
N PRO A 124 9.89 0.09 19.44
CA PRO A 124 9.82 1.38 20.12
C PRO A 124 8.39 1.91 20.11
N VAL A 125 7.85 2.20 21.27
CA VAL A 125 6.50 2.76 21.45
C VAL A 125 6.62 4.12 22.11
N ALA A 126 6.10 5.16 21.47
CA ALA A 126 5.96 6.48 22.04
C ALA A 126 4.52 6.66 22.53
N VAL A 127 4.37 7.12 23.77
CA VAL A 127 3.06 7.45 24.34
C VAL A 127 2.84 8.95 24.27
N VAL A 128 1.73 9.37 23.66
CA VAL A 128 1.34 10.80 23.57
C VAL A 128 0.10 11.06 24.36
N GLU A 129 0.04 12.22 24.98
CA GLU A 129 -1.11 12.65 25.75
C GLU A 129 -2.26 13.05 24.80
N ALA A 130 -3.29 12.22 24.76
CA ALA A 130 -4.53 12.48 24.02
C ALA A 130 -5.66 11.59 24.57
N ASP A 131 -6.84 12.16 24.75
CA ASP A 131 -8.00 11.46 25.34
C ASP A 131 -8.65 10.47 24.36
N HIS A 132 -8.54 10.72 23.06
CA HIS A 132 -9.10 9.84 22.03
C HIS A 132 -8.19 8.63 21.76
N ALA A 133 -8.81 7.52 21.44
CA ALA A 133 -8.08 6.30 21.07
C ALA A 133 -7.31 6.53 19.76
N LEU A 134 -5.98 6.44 19.82
CA LEU A 134 -5.11 6.56 18.65
C LEU A 134 -3.95 5.58 18.79
N ALA A 135 -3.72 4.80 17.74
CA ALA A 135 -2.47 4.10 17.50
C ALA A 135 -2.05 4.32 16.05
N CYS A 136 -0.78 4.49 15.79
CA CYS A 136 -0.29 4.56 14.43
C CYS A 136 1.17 4.13 14.29
N ALA A 137 1.46 3.50 13.17
CA ALA A 137 2.80 3.13 12.74
C ALA A 137 3.54 4.34 12.16
N VAL A 138 4.73 4.64 12.65
CA VAL A 138 5.59 5.74 12.19
C VAL A 138 6.78 5.18 11.44
N PRO A 139 6.84 5.31 10.09
CA PRO A 139 7.95 4.77 9.31
C PRO A 139 9.21 5.61 9.47
N GLY A 140 10.38 4.98 9.34
CA GLY A 140 11.69 5.64 9.32
C GLY A 140 12.74 4.96 10.20
N ARG A 141 13.99 5.49 10.18
CA ARG A 141 15.09 4.93 10.98
C ARG A 141 14.85 5.01 12.50
N SER A 142 14.16 6.06 12.95
CA SER A 142 13.71 6.23 14.33
C SER A 142 12.21 5.92 14.43
N GLY A 143 11.72 5.08 13.54
CA GLY A 143 10.32 4.71 13.46
C GLY A 143 9.91 3.76 14.58
N GLY A 144 8.61 3.68 14.82
CA GLY A 144 8.03 2.82 15.86
C GLY A 144 6.53 2.94 15.83
N VAL A 145 5.92 2.69 16.96
CA VAL A 145 4.47 2.81 17.15
C VAL A 145 4.20 3.97 18.10
N LEU A 146 3.23 4.79 17.76
CA LEU A 146 2.70 5.82 18.62
C LEU A 146 1.36 5.36 19.16
N VAL A 147 1.14 5.51 20.48
CA VAL A 147 -0.11 5.18 21.15
C VAL A 147 -0.53 6.35 22.03
N SER A 148 -1.81 6.71 22.02
CA SER A 148 -2.34 7.72 22.95
C SER A 148 -2.55 7.16 24.34
N THR A 149 -2.50 8.03 25.36
CA THR A 149 -2.89 7.71 26.73
C THR A 149 -4.34 7.21 26.78
N GLY A 150 -5.26 7.87 26.07
CA GLY A 150 -6.67 7.48 26.00
C GLY A 150 -6.91 6.08 25.41
N LEU A 151 -6.02 5.55 24.58
CA LEU A 151 -6.08 4.16 24.15
C LEU A 151 -5.37 3.24 25.17
N ALA A 152 -4.16 3.59 25.59
CA ALA A 152 -3.36 2.77 26.48
C ALA A 152 -4.06 2.47 27.80
N ASP A 153 -4.78 3.45 28.38
CA ASP A 153 -5.50 3.32 29.65
C ASP A 153 -6.74 2.40 29.56
N ARG A 154 -7.25 2.16 28.36
CA ARG A 154 -8.41 1.29 28.10
C ARG A 154 -8.01 -0.15 27.79
N LEU A 155 -6.75 -0.39 27.52
CA LEU A 155 -6.24 -1.69 27.09
C LEU A 155 -5.54 -2.42 28.25
N ARG A 156 -5.72 -3.72 28.29
CA ARG A 156 -4.90 -4.60 29.10
C ARG A 156 -3.51 -4.73 28.45
N THR A 157 -2.56 -5.23 29.19
CA THR A 157 -1.18 -5.38 28.68
C THR A 157 -1.13 -6.25 27.42
N ASP A 158 -1.82 -7.39 27.40
CA ASP A 158 -1.91 -8.30 26.24
C ASP A 158 -2.61 -7.65 25.02
N GLU A 159 -3.57 -6.77 25.27
CA GLU A 159 -4.28 -6.02 24.24
C GLU A 159 -3.43 -4.88 23.68
N LEU A 160 -2.65 -4.20 24.51
CA LEU A 160 -1.69 -3.19 24.06
C LEU A 160 -0.57 -3.82 23.21
N GLU A 161 -0.06 -4.98 23.62
CA GLU A 161 0.88 -5.76 22.82
C GLU A 161 0.28 -6.13 21.45
N ALA A 162 -1.01 -6.48 21.40
CA ALA A 162 -1.70 -6.79 20.16
C ALA A 162 -1.81 -5.56 19.24
N VAL A 163 -2.12 -4.38 19.76
CA VAL A 163 -2.12 -3.13 18.99
C VAL A 163 -0.73 -2.83 18.44
N VAL A 164 0.30 -2.95 19.28
CA VAL A 164 1.69 -2.70 18.84
C VAL A 164 2.12 -3.69 17.76
N ALA A 165 1.75 -4.97 17.90
CA ALA A 165 2.03 -5.99 16.89
C ALA A 165 1.32 -5.71 15.56
N HIS A 166 0.09 -5.20 15.60
CA HIS A 166 -0.67 -4.77 14.43
C HIS A 166 0.00 -3.59 13.71
N GLU A 167 0.34 -2.53 14.43
CA GLU A 167 1.02 -1.36 13.87
C GLU A 167 2.40 -1.72 13.31
N ARG A 168 3.13 -2.59 14.00
CA ARG A 168 4.40 -3.12 13.48
C ARG A 168 4.24 -3.88 12.17
N ALA A 169 3.14 -4.60 11.98
CA ALA A 169 2.88 -5.29 10.73
C ALA A 169 2.71 -4.29 9.57
N HIS A 170 2.09 -3.13 9.79
CA HIS A 170 2.02 -2.07 8.79
C HIS A 170 3.41 -1.58 8.35
N LEU A 171 4.36 -1.48 9.29
CA LEU A 171 5.75 -1.09 8.97
C LEU A 171 6.49 -2.18 8.20
N THR A 172 6.47 -3.40 8.71
CA THR A 172 7.28 -4.51 8.17
C THR A 172 6.77 -5.02 6.83
N GLN A 173 5.49 -4.88 6.55
CA GLN A 173 4.85 -5.28 5.29
C GLN A 173 4.64 -4.11 4.32
N HIS A 174 5.15 -2.91 4.64
CA HIS A 174 5.08 -1.72 3.79
C HIS A 174 3.66 -1.36 3.33
N HIS A 175 2.65 -1.54 4.20
CA HIS A 175 1.25 -1.33 3.86
C HIS A 175 0.95 0.08 3.36
N ALA A 176 1.61 1.10 3.92
CA ALA A 176 1.49 2.48 3.46
C ALA A 176 1.85 2.65 1.98
N ALA A 177 2.88 1.91 1.50
CA ALA A 177 3.25 1.94 0.08
C ALA A 177 2.17 1.28 -0.80
N ALA A 178 1.63 0.14 -0.38
CA ALA A 178 0.56 -0.55 -1.12
C ALA A 178 -0.69 0.34 -1.25
N VAL A 179 -1.10 1.00 -0.18
CA VAL A 179 -2.23 1.96 -0.17
C VAL A 179 -1.93 3.15 -1.08
N ALA A 180 -0.74 3.75 -0.98
CA ALA A 180 -0.34 4.90 -1.79
C ALA A 180 -0.33 4.59 -3.29
N VAL A 181 0.13 3.39 -3.69
CA VAL A 181 0.07 2.92 -5.09
C VAL A 181 -1.39 2.83 -5.54
N ALA A 182 -2.24 2.16 -4.76
CA ALA A 182 -3.65 1.98 -5.10
C ALA A 182 -4.41 3.31 -5.25
N GLU A 183 -4.17 4.25 -4.34
CA GLU A 183 -4.74 5.60 -4.38
C GLU A 183 -4.19 6.45 -5.53
N SER A 184 -2.91 6.27 -5.88
CA SER A 184 -2.31 6.97 -7.00
C SER A 184 -2.92 6.50 -8.33
N ILE A 185 -3.20 5.20 -8.46
CA ILE A 185 -3.92 4.66 -9.62
C ILE A 185 -5.36 5.20 -9.66
N GLU A 186 -6.07 5.23 -8.53
CA GLU A 186 -7.42 5.81 -8.47
C GLU A 186 -7.43 7.28 -8.92
N ARG A 187 -6.46 8.07 -8.48
CA ARG A 187 -6.33 9.49 -8.87
C ARG A 187 -5.94 9.67 -10.34
N ALA A 188 -5.04 8.84 -10.84
CA ALA A 188 -4.53 8.95 -12.20
C ALA A 188 -5.56 8.54 -13.27
N VAL A 189 -6.36 7.51 -12.97
CA VAL A 189 -7.32 6.93 -13.90
C VAL A 189 -8.70 6.73 -13.27
N PRO A 190 -9.37 7.79 -12.80
CA PRO A 190 -10.63 7.70 -12.07
C PRO A 190 -11.79 7.14 -12.92
N TRP A 191 -11.65 7.18 -14.24
CA TRP A 191 -12.60 6.64 -15.21
C TRP A 191 -12.45 5.13 -15.45
N VAL A 192 -11.32 4.51 -15.00
CA VAL A 192 -11.14 3.07 -15.16
C VAL A 192 -12.06 2.33 -14.19
N PRO A 193 -12.96 1.48 -14.70
CA PRO A 193 -13.84 0.71 -13.85
C PRO A 193 -13.04 -0.21 -12.94
N GLY A 194 -13.22 -0.05 -11.65
CA GLY A 194 -12.53 -0.85 -10.64
C GLY A 194 -11.37 -0.15 -9.92
N ALA A 195 -10.79 0.94 -10.43
CA ALA A 195 -9.71 1.66 -9.77
C ALA A 195 -10.08 2.11 -8.33
N ARG A 196 -11.29 2.67 -8.18
CA ARG A 196 -11.83 3.05 -6.86
C ARG A 196 -12.13 1.85 -5.96
N ALA A 197 -12.69 0.77 -6.53
CA ALA A 197 -12.96 -0.45 -5.77
C ALA A 197 -11.66 -1.07 -5.25
N MET A 198 -10.63 -1.06 -6.07
CA MET A 198 -9.29 -1.50 -5.75
C MET A 198 -8.68 -0.73 -4.58
N ALA A 199 -8.67 0.59 -4.64
CA ALA A 199 -8.11 1.42 -3.57
C ALA A 199 -8.83 1.13 -2.23
N ARG A 200 -10.16 1.01 -2.25
CA ARG A 200 -10.93 0.60 -1.05
C ARG A 200 -10.57 -0.80 -0.57
N SER A 201 -10.50 -1.77 -1.48
CA SER A 201 -10.15 -3.15 -1.10
C SER A 201 -8.74 -3.24 -0.56
N THR A 202 -7.78 -2.50 -1.12
CA THR A 202 -6.40 -2.46 -0.61
C THR A 202 -6.36 -1.98 0.84
N ARG A 203 -7.11 -0.92 1.19
CA ARG A 203 -7.19 -0.44 2.59
C ARG A 203 -7.74 -1.51 3.53
N VAL A 204 -8.76 -2.25 3.12
CA VAL A 204 -9.32 -3.34 3.94
C VAL A 204 -8.35 -4.53 4.05
N LEU A 205 -7.72 -4.90 2.93
CA LEU A 205 -6.79 -6.04 2.90
C LEU A 205 -5.53 -5.81 3.72
N VAL A 206 -5.02 -4.57 3.78
CA VAL A 206 -3.86 -4.26 4.62
C VAL A 206 -4.21 -4.39 6.11
N GLU A 207 -5.44 -4.03 6.51
CA GLU A 207 -5.91 -4.25 7.89
C GLU A 207 -6.00 -5.74 8.22
N PHE A 208 -6.60 -6.54 7.33
CA PHE A 208 -6.67 -8.00 7.53
C PHE A 208 -5.29 -8.66 7.56
N ALA A 209 -4.37 -8.21 6.71
CA ALA A 209 -3.00 -8.72 6.69
C ALA A 209 -2.23 -8.35 7.97
N ALA A 210 -2.46 -7.16 8.51
CA ALA A 210 -1.90 -6.73 9.79
C ALA A 210 -2.50 -7.52 10.95
N ASP A 211 -3.81 -7.74 10.95
CA ASP A 211 -4.50 -8.58 11.94
C ASP A 211 -3.95 -10.00 11.94
N ASP A 212 -3.79 -10.63 10.77
CA ASP A 212 -3.21 -11.97 10.67
C ASP A 212 -1.78 -12.04 11.20
N ALA A 213 -0.99 -10.99 10.97
CA ALA A 213 0.37 -10.93 11.48
C ALA A 213 0.41 -10.75 13.01
N ALA A 214 -0.44 -9.88 13.55
CA ALA A 214 -0.57 -9.65 14.98
C ALA A 214 -1.12 -10.91 15.70
N ALA A 215 -2.18 -11.53 15.15
CA ALA A 215 -2.78 -12.74 15.72
C ALA A 215 -1.80 -13.91 15.84
N ARG A 216 -0.89 -14.06 14.87
CA ARG A 216 0.18 -15.08 14.96
C ARG A 216 1.17 -14.82 16.07
N ARG A 217 1.31 -13.58 16.54
CA ARG A 217 2.29 -13.18 17.55
C ARG A 217 1.73 -13.20 18.95
N VAL A 218 0.52 -12.65 19.13
CA VAL A 218 -0.09 -12.43 20.48
C VAL A 218 -1.36 -13.25 20.71
N GLY A 219 -1.82 -13.98 19.70
CA GLY A 219 -3.08 -14.73 19.77
C GLY A 219 -4.29 -13.91 19.28
N ARG A 220 -5.31 -14.65 18.79
CA ARG A 220 -6.53 -14.06 18.22
C ARG A 220 -7.39 -13.33 19.25
N ASP A 221 -7.51 -13.91 20.46
CA ASP A 221 -8.40 -13.38 21.49
C ASP A 221 -7.94 -12.01 22.01
N ALA A 222 -6.64 -11.83 22.27
CA ALA A 222 -6.10 -10.54 22.68
C ALA A 222 -6.29 -9.49 21.59
N LEU A 223 -5.96 -9.83 20.34
CA LEU A 223 -6.17 -8.93 19.21
C LEU A 223 -7.64 -8.57 18.99
N ARG A 224 -8.54 -9.55 19.07
CA ARG A 224 -9.98 -9.30 18.94
C ARG A 224 -10.49 -8.31 19.97
N ARG A 225 -10.11 -8.47 21.23
CA ARG A 225 -10.49 -7.53 22.31
C ARG A 225 -9.89 -6.14 22.04
N ALA A 226 -8.64 -6.06 21.64
CA ALA A 226 -7.98 -4.81 21.28
C ALA A 226 -8.70 -4.07 20.13
N VAL A 227 -9.08 -4.78 19.05
CA VAL A 227 -9.85 -4.22 17.94
C VAL A 227 -11.21 -3.69 18.41
N LEU A 228 -11.90 -4.40 19.29
CA LEU A 228 -13.19 -3.94 19.84
C LEU A 228 -13.05 -2.67 20.67
N VAL A 229 -11.97 -2.49 21.40
CA VAL A 229 -11.70 -1.27 22.18
C VAL A 229 -11.27 -0.11 21.29
N ALA A 230 -10.37 -0.37 20.31
CA ALA A 230 -9.79 0.67 19.46
C ALA A 230 -10.73 1.13 18.36
N ASP A 231 -11.47 0.20 17.72
CA ASP A 231 -12.20 0.44 16.46
C ASP A 231 -13.59 -0.23 16.40
N GLY A 232 -14.05 -0.82 17.50
CA GLY A 232 -15.30 -1.62 17.52
C GLY A 232 -16.57 -0.85 17.17
N SER A 233 -16.53 0.48 17.18
CA SER A 233 -17.65 1.34 16.74
C SER A 233 -17.74 1.48 15.22
N SER A 234 -16.69 1.16 14.47
CA SER A 234 -16.66 1.21 13.02
C SER A 234 -17.18 -0.08 12.39
N ALA A 235 -17.73 0.03 11.18
CA ALA A 235 -18.14 -1.14 10.41
C ALA A 235 -16.95 -2.07 10.09
N LEU A 236 -15.78 -1.51 9.82
CA LEU A 236 -14.57 -2.28 9.55
C LEU A 236 -14.07 -2.98 10.81
N GLY A 237 -14.06 -2.29 11.95
CA GLY A 237 -13.68 -2.88 13.25
C GLY A 237 -14.57 -4.06 13.63
N ALA A 238 -15.89 -3.95 13.40
CA ALA A 238 -16.82 -5.05 13.62
C ALA A 238 -16.51 -6.28 12.71
N ILE A 239 -16.20 -6.06 11.44
CA ILE A 239 -15.81 -7.12 10.50
C ILE A 239 -14.47 -7.76 10.93
N ARG A 240 -13.46 -6.96 11.32
CA ARG A 240 -12.17 -7.44 11.81
C ARG A 240 -12.34 -8.31 13.06
N ALA A 241 -13.12 -7.84 14.03
CA ALA A 241 -13.39 -8.58 15.26
C ALA A 241 -14.14 -9.90 14.99
N SER A 242 -15.10 -9.91 14.05
CA SER A 242 -15.81 -11.13 13.63
C SER A 242 -14.89 -12.13 12.91
N ARG A 243 -13.92 -11.65 12.12
CA ARG A 243 -12.94 -12.51 11.43
C ARG A 243 -11.95 -13.17 12.41
N LEU A 244 -11.76 -12.58 13.57
CA LEU A 244 -10.87 -13.07 14.64
C LEU A 244 -11.56 -14.04 15.63
N SER A 245 -12.88 -14.24 15.52
CA SER A 245 -13.65 -15.15 16.36
C SER A 245 -13.47 -16.66 15.96
#